data_f384ec06d4a5fe1b0f9532f29d66fe3f
#
_entry.id   f384ec06d4a5fe1b0f9532f29d66fe3f
#
_cell.length_a   1.000
_cell.length_b   1.000
_cell.length_c   1.000
_cell.angle_alpha   90.00
_cell.angle_beta   90.00
_cell.angle_gamma   90.00
#
_symmetry.space_group_name_H-M   'P 1'
#
loop_
_entity.id
_entity.type
_entity.pdbx_description
1 polymer ?
#
loop_
_entity_poly.entity_id
_entity_poly.type
_entity_poly.pdbx_seq_one_letter_code
_entity_poly.pdbx_strand_id
1 'polypeptide(L)'
;RDLVRSRGLGDVYKRQYIDSVKELLDLVQEASTDIARPTVAVLNDYPLSGLKVDDGFSITTINAYLSLLEDIEPKIDHIVTAMNQVDLPMGLNSMIADYSVQIASMTGSYDNLKEFLPLFKTFIGDGSDRTYLLAAQNSSEIRASGGFPGSIGTIRIRDGILTIGDFSSVYKVLASYTPSAANITSEEKELFGSWMNGPRDACFDPDFERVAYIWALAYEQKNSEHVNGVVSLTPAIIQGMLEYIGNVTLSDGTELTSENATKVLQYDLYYKYLNANASATSYDYVDDLFAETAKATMSKLVSDFDVKKAGDYYKVFSDGAKNRTVMMWMEDEEEQELVKNAGCSGGLNEDPENPETGVYFSISDPCKLGWFLDIDTEIGEPVVNDDGTRTYDVTATYSNVLSNADKVNAGNYILGSYGGTITGYIHIFAPAGGTISDIKASNGGRMYTGTYHNLDVAYMFGNSIAPGASITITYKVTTAAGVTTPLGVNSTPTLQNYR
;
A
#
# COMPACT_ATOMS: atom_id res chain seq x y z
N ARG A 1 65.05 11.15 -28.07
CA ARG A 1 64.51 11.25 -26.68
C ARG A 1 62.99 11.04 -26.65
N ASP A 2 62.23 11.47 -27.67
CA ASP A 2 60.74 11.37 -27.68
C ASP A 2 60.25 9.96 -28.03
N LEU A 3 60.97 9.18 -28.82
CA LEU A 3 60.61 7.78 -29.15
C LEU A 3 60.75 6.80 -27.94
N VAL A 4 61.67 7.08 -27.02
CA VAL A 4 61.85 6.29 -25.79
C VAL A 4 60.75 6.63 -24.77
N ARG A 5 60.30 7.89 -24.70
CA ARG A 5 59.17 8.31 -23.85
C ARG A 5 57.85 7.73 -24.34
N SER A 6 57.61 7.70 -25.66
CA SER A 6 56.36 7.13 -26.21
C SER A 6 56.28 5.59 -26.02
N ARG A 7 57.42 4.87 -26.10
CA ARG A 7 57.45 3.43 -25.78
C ARG A 7 57.18 3.15 -24.30
N GLY A 8 57.75 3.95 -23.39
CA GLY A 8 57.50 3.80 -21.96
C GLY A 8 56.05 4.06 -21.55
N LEU A 9 55.41 5.05 -22.15
CA LEU A 9 53.96 5.33 -21.96
C LEU A 9 53.10 4.17 -22.50
N GLY A 10 53.39 3.63 -23.67
CA GLY A 10 52.67 2.47 -24.21
C GLY A 10 52.79 1.21 -23.36
N ASP A 11 53.92 0.99 -22.72
CA ASP A 11 54.11 -0.16 -21.79
C ASP A 11 53.39 0.06 -20.46
N VAL A 12 53.26 1.29 -19.96
CA VAL A 12 52.48 1.64 -18.78
C VAL A 12 50.98 1.42 -19.03
N TYR A 13 50.46 1.91 -20.16
CA TYR A 13 49.05 1.70 -20.56
C TYR A 13 48.72 0.21 -20.73
N LYS A 14 49.62 -0.58 -21.33
CA LYS A 14 49.44 -2.02 -21.48
C LYS A 14 49.41 -2.75 -20.14
N ARG A 15 50.24 -2.37 -19.19
CA ARG A 15 50.23 -2.97 -17.85
C ARG A 15 48.94 -2.61 -17.12
N GLN A 16 48.56 -1.34 -17.11
CA GLN A 16 47.32 -0.88 -16.50
C GLN A 16 46.09 -1.63 -17.07
N TYR A 17 46.07 -1.82 -18.42
CA TYR A 17 45.02 -2.61 -19.07
C TYR A 17 44.99 -4.05 -18.59
N ILE A 18 46.14 -4.72 -18.46
CA ILE A 18 46.23 -6.10 -17.99
C ILE A 18 45.82 -6.19 -16.54
N ASP A 19 46.24 -5.25 -15.73
CA ASP A 19 45.90 -5.23 -14.29
C ASP A 19 44.38 -5.03 -14.07
N SER A 20 43.75 -4.08 -14.80
CA SER A 20 42.29 -3.87 -14.74
C SER A 20 41.48 -5.10 -15.22
N VAL A 21 41.92 -5.76 -16.30
CA VAL A 21 41.26 -6.98 -16.80
C VAL A 21 41.42 -8.11 -15.81
N LYS A 22 42.57 -8.23 -15.14
CA LYS A 22 42.81 -9.23 -14.13
C LYS A 22 41.90 -8.99 -12.90
N GLU A 23 41.81 -7.75 -12.45
CA GLU A 23 40.92 -7.35 -11.36
C GLU A 23 39.44 -7.71 -11.65
N LEU A 24 38.98 -7.44 -12.87
CA LEU A 24 37.64 -7.87 -13.28
C LEU A 24 37.45 -9.39 -13.26
N LEU A 25 38.44 -10.15 -13.75
CA LEU A 25 38.38 -11.61 -13.73
C LEU A 25 38.37 -12.16 -12.31
N ASP A 26 39.12 -11.54 -11.40
CA ASP A 26 39.13 -11.90 -9.98
C ASP A 26 37.75 -11.63 -9.35
N LEU A 27 37.11 -10.49 -9.64
CA LEU A 27 35.74 -10.15 -9.18
C LEU A 27 34.69 -11.13 -9.76
N VAL A 28 34.79 -11.51 -11.04
CA VAL A 28 33.90 -12.52 -11.65
C VAL A 28 34.09 -13.87 -10.98
N GLN A 29 35.31 -14.24 -10.66
CA GLN A 29 35.61 -15.48 -9.92
C GLN A 29 35.02 -15.44 -8.51
N GLU A 30 35.15 -14.33 -7.80
CA GLU A 30 34.56 -14.11 -6.47
C GLU A 30 33.03 -14.20 -6.54
N ALA A 31 32.37 -13.51 -7.48
CA ALA A 31 30.93 -13.61 -7.71
C ALA A 31 30.48 -15.07 -7.95
N SER A 32 31.26 -15.82 -8.75
CA SER A 32 30.96 -17.23 -9.01
C SER A 32 31.10 -18.10 -7.77
N THR A 33 32.11 -17.85 -6.95
CA THR A 33 32.45 -18.70 -5.80
C THR A 33 31.59 -18.37 -4.59
N ASP A 34 31.39 -17.07 -4.32
CA ASP A 34 30.84 -16.59 -3.06
C ASP A 34 29.36 -16.22 -3.14
N ILE A 35 28.82 -16.08 -4.36
CA ILE A 35 27.40 -15.81 -4.61
C ILE A 35 26.76 -16.96 -5.39
N ALA A 36 27.22 -17.24 -6.61
CA ALA A 36 26.51 -18.17 -7.50
C ALA A 36 26.52 -19.61 -6.96
N ARG A 37 27.64 -20.10 -6.43
CA ARG A 37 27.73 -21.47 -5.89
C ARG A 37 26.85 -21.68 -4.65
N PRO A 38 26.89 -20.82 -3.62
CA PRO A 38 25.97 -20.95 -2.47
C PRO A 38 24.51 -20.87 -2.90
N THR A 39 24.17 -19.97 -3.82
CA THR A 39 22.81 -19.84 -4.35
C THR A 39 22.35 -21.14 -5.01
N VAL A 40 23.17 -21.72 -5.89
CA VAL A 40 22.85 -23.01 -6.55
C VAL A 40 22.75 -24.15 -5.53
N ALA A 41 23.59 -24.17 -4.53
CA ALA A 41 23.54 -25.21 -3.48
C ALA A 41 22.22 -25.12 -2.70
N VAL A 42 21.83 -23.93 -2.25
CA VAL A 42 20.56 -23.72 -1.53
C VAL A 42 19.36 -24.06 -2.42
N LEU A 43 19.37 -23.65 -3.69
CA LEU A 43 18.28 -23.99 -4.63
C LEU A 43 18.20 -25.48 -4.96
N ASN A 44 19.29 -26.24 -4.87
CA ASN A 44 19.28 -27.69 -5.03
C ASN A 44 18.71 -28.39 -3.79
N ASP A 45 19.08 -27.93 -2.60
CA ASP A 45 18.63 -28.53 -1.33
C ASP A 45 17.19 -28.10 -0.99
N TYR A 46 16.83 -26.87 -1.36
CA TYR A 46 15.51 -26.25 -1.16
C TYR A 46 14.99 -25.70 -2.49
N PRO A 47 14.48 -26.55 -3.39
CA PRO A 47 14.01 -26.07 -4.69
C PRO A 47 12.80 -25.15 -4.53
N LEU A 48 12.68 -24.16 -5.43
CA LEU A 48 11.55 -23.21 -5.44
C LEU A 48 10.17 -23.90 -5.44
N SER A 49 10.06 -25.08 -6.06
CA SER A 49 8.83 -25.87 -6.01
C SER A 49 8.48 -26.40 -4.61
N GLY A 50 9.43 -26.43 -3.69
CA GLY A 50 9.24 -26.82 -2.30
C GLY A 50 8.84 -25.65 -1.39
N LEU A 51 8.77 -24.42 -1.91
CA LEU A 51 8.33 -23.27 -1.14
C LEU A 51 6.86 -23.36 -0.78
N LYS A 52 6.03 -23.80 -1.72
CA LYS A 52 4.60 -24.04 -1.49
C LYS A 52 4.40 -25.47 -1.00
N VAL A 53 3.63 -25.65 0.07
CA VAL A 53 3.22 -26.94 0.65
C VAL A 53 1.73 -26.89 0.92
N ASP A 54 0.96 -27.87 0.45
CA ASP A 54 -0.50 -27.92 0.60
C ASP A 54 -1.18 -26.54 0.52
N ASP A 55 -1.87 -26.13 1.57
CA ASP A 55 -2.54 -24.84 1.69
C ASP A 55 -1.63 -23.77 2.38
N GLY A 56 -0.33 -23.82 2.18
CA GLY A 56 0.60 -22.91 2.85
C GLY A 56 1.99 -22.86 2.25
N PHE A 57 2.97 -22.50 3.09
CA PHE A 57 4.35 -22.26 2.71
C PHE A 57 5.33 -22.98 3.64
N SER A 58 6.44 -23.46 3.08
CA SER A 58 7.50 -24.11 3.84
C SER A 58 8.36 -23.08 4.58
N ILE A 59 8.17 -22.95 5.89
CA ILE A 59 9.02 -22.11 6.76
C ILE A 59 10.48 -22.49 6.64
N THR A 60 10.79 -23.80 6.58
CA THR A 60 12.16 -24.30 6.42
C THR A 60 12.81 -23.77 5.15
N THR A 61 12.09 -23.80 4.02
CA THR A 61 12.59 -23.30 2.73
C THR A 61 12.77 -21.78 2.78
N ILE A 62 11.84 -21.05 3.39
CA ILE A 62 11.95 -19.58 3.54
C ILE A 62 13.14 -19.21 4.41
N ASN A 63 13.36 -19.90 5.53
CA ASN A 63 14.50 -19.67 6.39
C ASN A 63 15.84 -19.95 5.67
N ALA A 64 15.89 -20.98 4.84
CA ALA A 64 17.07 -21.27 4.03
C ALA A 64 17.39 -20.14 3.03
N TYR A 65 16.34 -19.55 2.42
CA TYR A 65 16.51 -18.41 1.50
C TYR A 65 16.89 -17.12 2.22
N LEU A 66 16.31 -16.84 3.39
CA LEU A 66 16.70 -15.69 4.22
C LEU A 66 18.16 -15.78 4.64
N SER A 67 18.58 -16.95 5.14
CA SER A 67 19.99 -17.18 5.51
C SER A 67 20.94 -17.05 4.32
N LEU A 68 20.51 -17.49 3.13
CA LEU A 68 21.29 -17.27 1.91
C LEU A 68 21.42 -15.77 1.59
N LEU A 69 20.33 -15.02 1.64
CA LEU A 69 20.34 -13.59 1.35
C LEU A 69 21.26 -12.82 2.32
N GLU A 70 21.17 -13.12 3.61
CA GLU A 70 22.06 -12.56 4.65
C GLU A 70 23.54 -12.86 4.38
N ASP A 71 23.85 -14.08 3.91
CA ASP A 71 25.23 -14.50 3.61
C ASP A 71 25.79 -13.84 2.33
N ILE A 72 24.97 -13.65 1.29
CA ILE A 72 25.45 -13.12 0.01
C ILE A 72 25.41 -11.58 -0.08
N GLU A 73 24.60 -10.89 0.75
CA GLU A 73 24.47 -9.44 0.74
C GLU A 73 25.79 -8.68 0.80
N PRO A 74 26.63 -8.86 1.84
CA PRO A 74 27.89 -8.13 1.96
C PRO A 74 28.85 -8.43 0.81
N LYS A 75 28.70 -9.60 0.17
CA LYS A 75 29.51 -10.01 -0.97
C LYS A 75 29.05 -9.33 -2.26
N ILE A 76 27.74 -9.16 -2.46
CA ILE A 76 27.17 -8.39 -3.58
C ILE A 76 27.64 -6.94 -3.47
N ASP A 77 27.49 -6.31 -2.31
CA ASP A 77 27.90 -4.93 -2.07
C ASP A 77 29.39 -4.71 -2.31
N HIS A 78 30.22 -5.65 -1.84
CA HIS A 78 31.67 -5.63 -2.09
C HIS A 78 31.97 -5.66 -3.59
N ILE A 79 31.40 -6.61 -4.33
CA ILE A 79 31.64 -6.78 -5.77
C ILE A 79 31.15 -5.58 -6.56
N VAL A 80 29.95 -5.06 -6.27
CA VAL A 80 29.39 -3.87 -6.93
C VAL A 80 30.28 -2.65 -6.69
N THR A 81 30.71 -2.44 -5.45
CA THR A 81 31.59 -1.34 -5.08
C THR A 81 32.94 -1.47 -5.79
N ALA A 82 33.55 -2.66 -5.79
CA ALA A 82 34.83 -2.90 -6.44
C ALA A 82 34.73 -2.75 -7.97
N MET A 83 33.68 -3.26 -8.60
CA MET A 83 33.46 -3.08 -10.05
C MET A 83 33.35 -1.62 -10.45
N ASN A 84 32.72 -0.78 -9.66
CA ASN A 84 32.61 0.66 -9.91
C ASN A 84 33.95 1.42 -9.76
N GLN A 85 34.95 0.83 -9.11
CA GLN A 85 36.29 1.40 -8.89
C GLN A 85 37.30 0.95 -9.93
N VAL A 86 37.00 -0.08 -10.74
CA VAL A 86 37.93 -0.57 -11.78
C VAL A 86 38.05 0.47 -12.89
N ASP A 87 39.28 1.03 -13.07
CA ASP A 87 39.59 1.98 -14.14
C ASP A 87 39.90 1.22 -15.45
N LEU A 88 39.00 1.32 -16.40
CA LEU A 88 39.10 0.63 -17.69
C LEU A 88 39.50 1.55 -18.80
N PRO A 89 40.44 1.12 -19.67
CA PRO A 89 40.80 1.85 -20.88
C PRO A 89 39.59 2.03 -21.83
N MET A 90 39.58 3.13 -22.58
CA MET A 90 38.55 3.46 -23.57
C MET A 90 38.23 2.27 -24.49
N GLY A 91 36.98 1.85 -24.51
CA GLY A 91 36.42 0.76 -25.32
C GLY A 91 35.84 -0.41 -24.57
N LEU A 92 36.18 -0.62 -23.28
CA LEU A 92 35.57 -1.65 -22.41
C LEU A 92 34.51 -1.06 -21.47
N ASN A 93 34.47 0.26 -21.28
CA ASN A 93 33.49 0.94 -20.41
C ASN A 93 32.05 0.72 -20.88
N SER A 94 31.79 0.54 -22.19
CA SER A 94 30.44 0.24 -22.67
C SER A 94 29.97 -1.16 -22.31
N MET A 95 30.87 -2.16 -22.31
CA MET A 95 30.52 -3.52 -21.89
C MET A 95 30.22 -3.58 -20.39
N ILE A 96 30.97 -2.85 -19.58
CA ILE A 96 30.74 -2.79 -18.13
C ILE A 96 29.50 -1.97 -17.80
N ALA A 97 29.21 -0.90 -18.53
CA ALA A 97 27.97 -0.15 -18.38
C ALA A 97 26.74 -1.07 -18.58
N ASP A 98 26.78 -1.97 -19.57
CA ASP A 98 25.71 -2.93 -19.79
C ASP A 98 25.60 -3.97 -18.65
N TYR A 99 26.75 -4.45 -18.15
CA TYR A 99 26.79 -5.37 -16.99
C TYR A 99 26.43 -4.65 -15.69
N SER A 100 26.82 -3.40 -15.49
CA SER A 100 26.45 -2.65 -14.28
C SER A 100 24.95 -2.33 -14.24
N VAL A 101 24.30 -2.12 -15.38
CA VAL A 101 22.83 -2.01 -15.47
C VAL A 101 22.15 -3.34 -15.13
N GLN A 102 22.69 -4.47 -15.59
CA GLN A 102 22.16 -5.79 -15.23
C GLN A 102 22.35 -6.09 -13.74
N ILE A 103 23.53 -5.78 -13.20
CA ILE A 103 23.81 -5.95 -11.76
C ILE A 103 22.93 -5.01 -10.93
N ALA A 104 22.76 -3.74 -11.33
CA ALA A 104 21.84 -2.81 -10.65
C ALA A 104 20.38 -3.28 -10.68
N SER A 105 19.95 -3.92 -11.77
CA SER A 105 18.64 -4.56 -11.86
C SER A 105 18.52 -5.77 -10.91
N MET A 106 19.59 -6.56 -10.78
CA MET A 106 19.63 -7.69 -9.85
C MET A 106 19.69 -7.22 -8.39
N THR A 107 20.44 -6.17 -8.07
CA THR A 107 20.47 -5.57 -6.72
C THR A 107 19.12 -4.98 -6.34
N GLY A 108 18.43 -4.27 -7.24
CA GLY A 108 17.08 -3.76 -6.96
C GLY A 108 16.07 -4.89 -6.68
N SER A 109 16.18 -6.02 -7.37
CA SER A 109 15.34 -7.20 -7.08
C SER A 109 15.72 -7.86 -5.75
N TYR A 110 16.99 -7.83 -5.39
CA TYR A 110 17.51 -8.33 -4.12
C TYR A 110 17.03 -7.46 -2.94
N ASP A 111 17.12 -6.13 -3.05
CA ASP A 111 16.64 -5.20 -2.02
C ASP A 111 15.14 -5.41 -1.74
N ASN A 112 14.33 -5.56 -2.80
CA ASN A 112 12.91 -5.87 -2.66
C ASN A 112 12.65 -7.21 -1.92
N LEU A 113 13.44 -8.25 -2.21
CA LEU A 113 13.33 -9.53 -1.54
C LEU A 113 13.76 -9.44 -0.07
N LYS A 114 14.79 -8.66 0.22
CA LYS A 114 15.30 -8.43 1.58
C LYS A 114 14.25 -7.75 2.47
N GLU A 115 13.51 -6.80 1.93
CA GLU A 115 12.42 -6.13 2.65
C GLU A 115 11.17 -7.03 2.80
N PHE A 116 10.81 -7.74 1.73
CA PHE A 116 9.58 -8.53 1.68
C PHE A 116 9.68 -9.86 2.45
N LEU A 117 10.80 -10.60 2.35
CA LEU A 117 10.89 -11.93 2.93
C LEU A 117 10.81 -11.97 4.47
N PRO A 118 11.41 -11.03 5.24
CA PRO A 118 11.21 -10.99 6.68
C PRO A 118 9.75 -10.75 7.06
N LEU A 119 9.08 -9.79 6.39
CA LEU A 119 7.67 -9.53 6.60
C LEU A 119 6.81 -10.75 6.23
N PHE A 120 7.12 -11.40 5.11
CA PHE A 120 6.41 -12.61 4.68
C PHE A 120 6.62 -13.77 5.66
N LYS A 121 7.85 -13.97 6.14
CA LYS A 121 8.18 -14.98 7.17
C LYS A 121 7.38 -14.73 8.45
N THR A 122 7.34 -13.51 8.93
CA THR A 122 6.56 -13.09 10.09
C THR A 122 5.07 -13.37 9.87
N PHE A 123 4.54 -12.94 8.73
CA PHE A 123 3.13 -13.13 8.36
C PHE A 123 2.75 -14.62 8.35
N ILE A 124 3.60 -15.51 7.83
CA ILE A 124 3.30 -16.96 7.79
C ILE A 124 3.58 -17.69 9.11
N GLY A 125 3.94 -16.98 10.17
CA GLY A 125 3.94 -17.49 11.53
C GLY A 125 5.25 -17.96 12.10
N ASP A 126 6.37 -17.93 11.37
CA ASP A 126 7.75 -18.27 11.84
C ASP A 126 7.79 -19.28 13.04
N GLY A 127 7.06 -20.40 12.91
CA GLY A 127 6.97 -21.43 13.96
C GLY A 127 5.99 -21.09 15.11
N SER A 128 5.24 -19.99 15.03
CA SER A 128 4.18 -19.61 15.98
C SER A 128 2.82 -19.55 15.32
N ASP A 129 1.79 -19.81 16.12
CA ASP A 129 0.41 -19.65 15.66
C ASP A 129 0.06 -18.17 15.49
N ARG A 130 -0.53 -17.80 14.35
CA ARG A 130 -0.95 -16.44 14.04
C ARG A 130 -2.43 -16.39 13.68
N THR A 131 -3.08 -15.30 14.06
CA THR A 131 -4.42 -14.98 13.62
C THR A 131 -4.45 -13.53 13.17
N TYR A 132 -4.89 -13.30 11.93
CA TYR A 132 -5.04 -11.97 11.35
C TYR A 132 -6.49 -11.69 11.03
N LEU A 133 -6.93 -10.45 11.23
CA LEU A 133 -8.16 -9.97 10.62
C LEU A 133 -7.87 -9.58 9.17
N LEU A 134 -8.77 -9.96 8.28
CA LEU A 134 -8.75 -9.52 6.89
C LEU A 134 -9.98 -8.65 6.64
N ALA A 135 -9.78 -7.35 6.49
CA ALA A 135 -10.85 -6.38 6.25
C ALA A 135 -10.97 -6.10 4.75
N ALA A 136 -12.08 -6.50 4.15
CA ALA A 136 -12.43 -6.14 2.78
C ALA A 136 -13.13 -4.76 2.80
N GLN A 137 -12.37 -3.73 2.43
CA GLN A 137 -12.85 -2.35 2.43
C GLN A 137 -13.61 -2.02 1.14
N ASN A 138 -14.70 -1.28 1.31
CA ASN A 138 -15.53 -0.78 0.22
C ASN A 138 -15.18 0.67 -0.10
N SER A 139 -14.39 0.89 -1.16
CA SER A 139 -13.94 2.22 -1.56
C SER A 139 -15.04 3.07 -2.21
N SER A 140 -16.17 2.48 -2.65
CA SER A 140 -17.34 3.27 -3.05
C SER A 140 -18.03 3.95 -1.87
N GLU A 141 -17.86 3.41 -0.66
CA GLU A 141 -18.17 4.07 0.61
C GLU A 141 -16.87 4.62 1.20
N ILE A 142 -16.32 5.62 0.52
CA ILE A 142 -14.97 6.14 0.72
C ILE A 142 -14.76 6.67 2.14
N ARG A 143 -13.63 6.33 2.75
CA ARG A 143 -13.13 6.79 4.03
C ARG A 143 -11.65 7.15 3.91
N ALA A 144 -11.14 7.96 4.81
CA ALA A 144 -9.77 8.46 4.76
C ALA A 144 -8.73 7.34 4.69
N SER A 145 -8.93 6.23 5.39
CA SER A 145 -8.07 5.05 5.34
C SER A 145 -8.57 3.97 4.34
N GLY A 146 -9.11 4.34 3.18
CA GLY A 146 -9.40 3.45 2.07
C GLY A 146 -10.86 3.18 1.78
N GLY A 147 -11.71 2.95 2.79
CA GLY A 147 -13.14 2.71 2.60
C GLY A 147 -13.80 2.10 3.83
N PHE A 148 -15.11 1.88 3.76
CA PHE A 148 -15.84 1.22 4.82
C PHE A 148 -15.50 -0.28 4.90
N PRO A 149 -15.21 -0.86 6.07
CA PRO A 149 -14.88 -2.28 6.20
C PRO A 149 -16.14 -3.16 6.08
N GLY A 150 -16.66 -3.30 4.86
CA GLY A 150 -17.95 -3.95 4.60
C GLY A 150 -17.99 -5.40 5.07
N SER A 151 -16.92 -6.15 4.91
CA SER A 151 -16.80 -7.54 5.29
C SER A 151 -15.45 -7.80 5.97
N ILE A 152 -15.46 -8.59 7.04
CA ILE A 152 -14.27 -8.99 7.79
C ILE A 152 -14.27 -10.50 7.96
N GLY A 153 -13.10 -11.11 7.70
CA GLY A 153 -12.81 -12.52 7.97
C GLY A 153 -11.55 -12.69 8.80
N THR A 154 -11.13 -13.92 9.00
CA THR A 154 -9.87 -14.25 9.66
C THR A 154 -8.99 -15.09 8.77
N ILE A 155 -7.67 -14.91 8.87
CA ILE A 155 -6.67 -15.85 8.39
C ILE A 155 -5.98 -16.41 9.61
N ARG A 156 -5.99 -17.73 9.76
CA ARG A 156 -5.24 -18.43 10.81
C ARG A 156 -4.09 -19.16 10.16
N ILE A 157 -2.91 -19.00 10.72
CA ILE A 157 -1.68 -19.60 10.23
C ILE A 157 -1.10 -20.47 11.34
N ARG A 158 -0.80 -21.71 10.99
CA ARG A 158 -0.20 -22.72 11.86
C ARG A 158 0.94 -23.40 11.08
N ASP A 159 2.17 -23.26 11.54
CA ASP A 159 3.34 -23.86 10.87
C ASP A 159 3.40 -23.56 9.36
N GLY A 160 3.10 -22.33 8.95
CA GLY A 160 3.05 -21.91 7.56
C GLY A 160 1.79 -22.32 6.78
N ILE A 161 0.89 -23.10 7.37
CA ILE A 161 -0.39 -23.51 6.75
C ILE A 161 -1.47 -22.47 7.04
N LEU A 162 -2.09 -21.97 5.98
CA LEU A 162 -3.12 -20.93 6.04
C LEU A 162 -4.51 -21.53 6.04
N THR A 163 -5.34 -21.10 6.97
CA THR A 163 -6.78 -21.40 6.99
C THR A 163 -7.56 -20.12 6.85
N ILE A 164 -8.31 -19.98 5.76
CA ILE A 164 -9.17 -18.83 5.51
C ILE A 164 -10.52 -19.07 6.23
N GLY A 165 -10.83 -18.21 7.18
CA GLY A 165 -12.11 -18.23 7.89
C GLY A 165 -13.25 -17.67 7.04
N ASP A 166 -14.46 -17.74 7.58
CA ASP A 166 -15.63 -17.15 6.93
C ASP A 166 -15.61 -15.64 7.06
N PHE A 167 -15.98 -14.97 5.97
CA PHE A 167 -16.21 -13.54 5.96
C PHE A 167 -17.65 -13.23 6.33
N SER A 168 -17.84 -12.17 7.08
CA SER A 168 -19.17 -11.69 7.48
C SER A 168 -19.17 -10.17 7.56
N SER A 169 -20.37 -9.59 7.49
CA SER A 169 -20.54 -8.13 7.66
C SER A 169 -19.88 -7.65 8.95
N VAL A 170 -19.23 -6.50 8.89
CA VAL A 170 -18.54 -5.84 10.02
C VAL A 170 -19.43 -5.74 11.25
N TYR A 171 -20.75 -5.56 11.09
CA TYR A 171 -21.72 -5.51 12.18
C TYR A 171 -21.83 -6.83 12.97
N LYS A 172 -21.53 -7.95 12.33
CA LYS A 172 -21.53 -9.27 12.98
C LYS A 172 -20.18 -9.60 13.63
N VAL A 173 -19.10 -9.03 13.13
CA VAL A 173 -17.72 -9.40 13.49
C VAL A 173 -17.13 -8.49 14.56
N LEU A 174 -17.34 -7.18 14.49
CA LEU A 174 -16.81 -6.22 15.46
C LEU A 174 -17.82 -5.90 16.57
N ALA A 175 -17.34 -5.46 17.72
CA ALA A 175 -18.16 -4.88 18.78
C ALA A 175 -18.94 -3.67 18.26
N SER A 176 -20.12 -3.41 18.85
CA SER A 176 -20.97 -2.28 18.41
C SER A 176 -20.40 -0.91 18.77
N TYR A 177 -19.59 -0.85 19.82
CA TYR A 177 -18.93 0.36 20.30
C TYR A 177 -17.42 0.15 20.38
N THR A 178 -16.69 1.22 20.16
CA THR A 178 -15.22 1.21 20.31
C THR A 178 -14.86 0.85 21.75
N PRO A 179 -14.03 -0.17 21.96
CA PRO A 179 -13.61 -0.59 23.30
C PRO A 179 -12.93 0.55 24.05
N SER A 180 -13.16 0.64 25.35
CA SER A 180 -12.53 1.67 26.21
C SER A 180 -10.99 1.55 26.20
N ALA A 181 -10.46 0.34 26.01
CA ALA A 181 -9.02 0.08 25.86
C ALA A 181 -8.41 0.83 24.68
N ALA A 182 -9.18 1.17 23.64
CA ALA A 182 -8.72 1.98 22.53
C ALA A 182 -8.35 3.40 22.93
N ASN A 183 -8.85 3.89 24.07
CA ASN A 183 -8.53 5.20 24.65
C ASN A 183 -8.63 6.34 23.60
N ILE A 184 -9.83 6.52 23.02
CA ILE A 184 -10.09 7.57 22.03
C ILE A 184 -9.78 8.94 22.62
N THR A 185 -8.85 9.67 22.00
CA THR A 185 -8.32 10.95 22.49
C THR A 185 -9.29 12.11 22.24
N SER A 186 -9.00 13.28 22.83
CA SER A 186 -9.74 14.51 22.55
C SER A 186 -9.48 15.02 21.13
N GLU A 187 -8.27 14.86 20.63
CA GLU A 187 -7.87 15.22 19.27
C GLU A 187 -8.64 14.40 18.22
N GLU A 188 -8.69 13.06 18.40
CA GLU A 188 -9.49 12.20 17.52
C GLU A 188 -10.98 12.60 17.50
N LYS A 189 -11.54 12.96 18.66
CA LYS A 189 -12.95 13.42 18.75
C LYS A 189 -13.16 14.78 18.10
N GLU A 190 -12.17 15.66 18.17
CA GLU A 190 -12.22 16.94 17.50
C GLU A 190 -12.16 16.79 15.99
N LEU A 191 -11.25 15.96 15.47
CA LEU A 191 -11.00 15.78 14.04
C LEU A 191 -12.01 14.88 13.35
N PHE A 192 -12.40 13.78 14.00
CA PHE A 192 -13.25 12.74 13.39
C PHE A 192 -14.64 12.63 14.03
N GLY A 193 -14.89 13.41 15.09
CA GLY A 193 -16.20 13.51 15.74
C GLY A 193 -16.67 12.22 16.40
N SER A 194 -17.98 12.02 16.43
CA SER A 194 -18.61 10.84 17.04
C SER A 194 -18.39 9.55 16.27
N TRP A 195 -17.82 9.58 15.08
CA TRP A 195 -17.52 8.39 14.29
C TRP A 195 -16.54 7.45 15.01
N MET A 196 -15.62 8.00 15.80
CA MET A 196 -14.69 7.22 16.61
C MET A 196 -15.36 6.39 17.73
N ASN A 197 -16.64 6.61 18.01
CA ASN A 197 -17.38 5.80 19.01
C ASN A 197 -17.81 4.43 18.46
N GLY A 198 -17.75 4.22 17.15
CA GLY A 198 -18.06 2.95 16.50
C GLY A 198 -16.83 2.40 15.76
N PRO A 199 -16.34 1.19 16.11
CA PRO A 199 -15.08 0.69 15.51
C PRO A 199 -15.14 0.58 13.98
N ARG A 200 -16.31 0.26 13.40
CA ARG A 200 -16.49 0.22 11.94
C ARG A 200 -16.25 1.56 11.24
N ASP A 201 -16.47 2.66 11.96
CA ASP A 201 -16.31 4.01 11.44
C ASP A 201 -14.95 4.64 11.85
N ALA A 202 -14.09 3.92 12.57
CA ALA A 202 -12.73 4.37 12.89
C ALA A 202 -11.93 4.74 11.63
N CYS A 203 -12.27 4.16 10.47
CA CYS A 203 -11.68 4.46 9.16
C CYS A 203 -11.93 5.91 8.64
N PHE A 204 -12.62 6.76 9.40
CA PHE A 204 -12.58 8.23 9.21
C PHE A 204 -11.20 8.80 9.52
N ASP A 205 -10.43 8.14 10.39
CA ASP A 205 -9.03 8.44 10.63
C ASP A 205 -8.19 8.00 9.42
N PRO A 206 -7.33 8.86 8.87
CA PRO A 206 -6.41 8.47 7.81
C PRO A 206 -5.26 7.56 8.27
N ASP A 207 -4.97 7.53 9.57
CA ASP A 207 -3.97 6.63 10.15
C ASP A 207 -4.50 5.20 10.24
N PHE A 208 -4.13 4.35 9.28
CA PHE A 208 -4.59 2.97 9.28
C PHE A 208 -4.01 2.15 10.45
N GLU A 209 -2.84 2.46 10.97
CA GLU A 209 -2.29 1.77 12.15
C GLU A 209 -3.24 1.94 13.34
N ARG A 210 -3.73 3.16 13.53
CA ARG A 210 -4.72 3.46 14.57
C ARG A 210 -6.07 2.78 14.32
N VAL A 211 -6.55 2.80 13.09
CA VAL A 211 -7.79 2.14 12.67
C VAL A 211 -7.73 0.63 12.91
N ALA A 212 -6.64 0.00 12.50
CA ALA A 212 -6.42 -1.43 12.65
C ALA A 212 -6.36 -1.87 14.11
N TYR A 213 -5.67 -1.10 14.96
CA TYR A 213 -5.65 -1.32 16.40
C TYR A 213 -7.06 -1.29 17.01
N ILE A 214 -7.90 -0.32 16.62
CA ILE A 214 -9.29 -0.24 17.07
C ILE A 214 -10.10 -1.45 16.60
N TRP A 215 -9.90 -1.91 15.36
CA TRP A 215 -10.58 -3.09 14.82
C TRP A 215 -10.15 -4.37 15.55
N ALA A 216 -8.85 -4.54 15.84
CA ALA A 216 -8.34 -5.67 16.61
C ALA A 216 -8.99 -5.75 17.98
N LEU A 217 -8.96 -4.67 18.76
CA LEU A 217 -9.60 -4.60 20.07
C LEU A 217 -11.12 -4.88 20.01
N ALA A 218 -11.81 -4.34 18.99
CA ALA A 218 -13.25 -4.55 18.83
C ALA A 218 -13.59 -6.00 18.45
N TYR A 219 -12.75 -6.66 17.70
CA TYR A 219 -12.86 -8.08 17.39
C TYR A 219 -12.62 -8.93 18.63
N GLU A 220 -11.53 -8.71 19.33
CA GLU A 220 -11.16 -9.44 20.55
C GLU A 220 -12.24 -9.33 21.63
N GLN A 221 -12.76 -8.12 21.85
CA GLN A 221 -13.84 -7.90 22.81
C GLN A 221 -15.09 -8.72 22.48
N LYS A 222 -15.40 -8.89 21.18
CA LYS A 222 -16.62 -9.58 20.76
C LYS A 222 -16.45 -11.09 20.66
N ASN A 223 -15.29 -11.55 20.20
CA ASN A 223 -15.08 -12.96 19.85
C ASN A 223 -14.23 -13.70 20.88
N SER A 224 -13.59 -12.99 21.83
CA SER A 224 -12.68 -13.57 22.84
C SER A 224 -11.52 -14.34 22.17
N GLU A 225 -11.09 -13.90 20.99
CA GLU A 225 -9.97 -14.45 20.22
C GLU A 225 -8.99 -13.32 19.96
N HIS A 226 -7.73 -13.53 20.29
CA HIS A 226 -6.64 -12.58 20.05
C HIS A 226 -6.24 -12.58 18.59
N VAL A 227 -5.83 -11.41 18.08
CA VAL A 227 -5.31 -11.23 16.72
C VAL A 227 -3.95 -10.57 16.74
N ASN A 228 -3.02 -11.10 15.93
CA ASN A 228 -1.64 -10.63 15.82
C ASN A 228 -1.50 -9.43 14.87
N GLY A 229 -2.55 -9.15 14.08
CA GLY A 229 -2.53 -8.03 13.16
C GLY A 229 -3.80 -7.95 12.32
N VAL A 230 -3.84 -6.92 11.50
CA VAL A 230 -4.95 -6.62 10.60
C VAL A 230 -4.40 -6.35 9.20
N VAL A 231 -5.00 -6.98 8.21
CA VAL A 231 -4.74 -6.72 6.78
C VAL A 231 -5.99 -6.12 6.16
N SER A 232 -5.85 -5.00 5.51
CA SER A 232 -6.91 -4.34 4.77
C SER A 232 -6.69 -4.50 3.27
N LEU A 233 -7.75 -4.85 2.55
CA LEU A 233 -7.74 -5.00 1.10
C LEU A 233 -8.92 -4.26 0.49
N THR A 234 -8.70 -3.63 -0.65
CA THR A 234 -9.77 -3.08 -1.50
C THR A 234 -9.96 -3.94 -2.76
N PRO A 235 -11.06 -3.82 -3.49
CA PRO A 235 -11.23 -4.52 -4.78
C PRO A 235 -10.13 -4.26 -5.81
N ALA A 236 -9.44 -3.13 -5.71
CA ALA A 236 -8.34 -2.79 -6.62
C ALA A 236 -7.16 -3.76 -6.52
N ILE A 237 -6.77 -4.15 -5.30
CA ILE A 237 -5.70 -5.15 -5.11
C ILE A 237 -6.16 -6.53 -5.56
N ILE A 238 -7.44 -6.87 -5.31
CA ILE A 238 -8.03 -8.13 -5.81
C ILE A 238 -7.92 -8.19 -7.33
N GLN A 239 -8.31 -7.12 -8.03
CA GLN A 239 -8.23 -7.03 -9.49
C GLN A 239 -6.80 -7.26 -10.00
N GLY A 240 -5.81 -6.63 -9.37
CA GLY A 240 -4.40 -6.84 -9.71
C GLY A 240 -3.93 -8.29 -9.50
N MET A 241 -4.37 -8.95 -8.43
CA MET A 241 -4.02 -10.35 -8.17
C MET A 241 -4.65 -11.32 -9.17
N LEU A 242 -5.87 -11.05 -9.66
CA LEU A 242 -6.56 -11.90 -10.64
C LEU A 242 -5.81 -12.07 -11.96
N GLU A 243 -4.92 -11.14 -12.31
CA GLU A 243 -4.04 -11.27 -13.49
C GLU A 243 -3.14 -12.52 -13.38
N TYR A 244 -2.75 -12.87 -12.19
CA TYR A 244 -1.78 -13.93 -11.93
C TYR A 244 -2.39 -15.23 -11.40
N ILE A 245 -3.48 -15.14 -10.63
CA ILE A 245 -4.19 -16.31 -10.10
C ILE A 245 -5.38 -16.75 -10.95
N GLY A 246 -5.77 -15.94 -11.98
CA GLY A 246 -6.91 -16.22 -12.86
C GLY A 246 -8.26 -15.83 -12.25
N ASN A 247 -9.30 -15.93 -13.08
CA ASN A 247 -10.64 -15.43 -12.77
C ASN A 247 -11.31 -16.16 -11.59
N VAL A 248 -12.24 -15.44 -10.93
CA VAL A 248 -13.14 -15.98 -9.90
C VAL A 248 -14.57 -15.83 -10.37
N THR A 249 -15.37 -16.90 -10.25
CA THR A 249 -16.80 -16.89 -10.60
C THR A 249 -17.60 -16.95 -9.31
N LEU A 250 -18.49 -15.98 -9.11
CA LEU A 250 -19.39 -15.91 -7.96
C LEU A 250 -20.60 -16.80 -8.12
N SER A 251 -21.31 -17.07 -7.03
CA SER A 251 -22.48 -17.94 -6.99
C SER A 251 -23.64 -17.47 -7.88
N ASP A 252 -23.71 -16.18 -8.17
CA ASP A 252 -24.70 -15.60 -9.10
C ASP A 252 -24.28 -15.67 -10.58
N GLY A 253 -23.14 -16.30 -10.88
CA GLY A 253 -22.55 -16.42 -12.21
C GLY A 253 -21.75 -15.21 -12.66
N THR A 254 -21.56 -14.19 -11.81
CA THR A 254 -20.72 -13.04 -12.12
C THR A 254 -19.24 -13.46 -12.14
N GLU A 255 -18.54 -13.16 -13.23
CA GLU A 255 -17.11 -13.45 -13.39
C GLU A 255 -16.28 -12.20 -13.05
N LEU A 256 -15.35 -12.37 -12.12
CA LEU A 256 -14.36 -11.36 -11.73
C LEU A 256 -13.04 -11.65 -12.44
N THR A 257 -12.53 -10.65 -13.15
CA THR A 257 -11.30 -10.72 -13.94
C THR A 257 -10.33 -9.59 -13.55
N SER A 258 -9.08 -9.66 -14.03
CA SER A 258 -8.09 -8.58 -13.89
C SER A 258 -8.52 -7.26 -14.58
N GLU A 259 -9.56 -7.25 -15.39
CA GLU A 259 -10.03 -6.06 -16.09
C GLU A 259 -11.29 -5.44 -15.46
N ASN A 260 -12.10 -6.23 -14.73
CA ASN A 260 -13.43 -5.80 -14.33
C ASN A 260 -13.72 -5.85 -12.82
N ALA A 261 -12.91 -6.55 -12.02
CA ALA A 261 -13.29 -6.88 -10.65
C ALA A 261 -13.62 -5.63 -9.80
N THR A 262 -12.83 -4.56 -9.91
CA THR A 262 -13.10 -3.32 -9.17
C THR A 262 -14.43 -2.70 -9.58
N LYS A 263 -14.69 -2.58 -10.88
CA LYS A 263 -15.95 -2.03 -11.39
C LYS A 263 -17.15 -2.88 -10.99
N VAL A 264 -17.05 -4.19 -11.14
CA VAL A 264 -18.11 -5.12 -10.76
C VAL A 264 -18.46 -4.97 -9.28
N LEU A 265 -17.46 -5.02 -8.40
CA LEU A 265 -17.65 -4.97 -6.95
C LEU A 265 -18.04 -3.58 -6.43
N GLN A 266 -17.60 -2.49 -7.06
CA GLN A 266 -17.82 -1.14 -6.58
C GLN A 266 -18.96 -0.39 -7.26
N TYR A 267 -19.49 -0.95 -8.38
CA TYR A 267 -20.53 -0.30 -9.18
C TYR A 267 -21.58 -1.29 -9.69
N ASP A 268 -21.23 -2.28 -10.52
CA ASP A 268 -22.18 -3.09 -11.26
C ASP A 268 -23.11 -3.90 -10.34
N LEU A 269 -22.61 -4.52 -9.26
CA LEU A 269 -23.42 -5.29 -8.31
C LEU A 269 -24.44 -4.40 -7.58
N TYR A 270 -24.09 -3.15 -7.28
CA TYR A 270 -25.03 -2.21 -6.67
C TYR A 270 -26.17 -1.85 -7.61
N TYR A 271 -25.87 -1.54 -8.87
CA TYR A 271 -26.90 -1.26 -9.88
C TYR A 271 -27.75 -2.49 -10.22
N LYS A 272 -27.16 -3.69 -10.17
CA LYS A 272 -27.87 -4.94 -10.41
C LYS A 272 -28.86 -5.28 -9.28
N TYR A 273 -28.44 -5.15 -8.02
CA TYR A 273 -29.18 -5.65 -6.87
C TYR A 273 -29.75 -4.58 -5.93
N LEU A 274 -29.09 -3.41 -5.83
CA LEU A 274 -29.47 -2.33 -4.92
C LEU A 274 -29.95 -1.07 -5.67
N ASN A 275 -30.63 -1.30 -6.81
CA ASN A 275 -31.28 -0.28 -7.59
C ASN A 275 -32.55 0.28 -6.90
N ALA A 276 -33.29 1.17 -7.59
CA ALA A 276 -34.50 1.80 -7.07
C ALA A 276 -35.60 0.83 -6.59
N ASN A 277 -35.55 -0.45 -7.01
CA ASN A 277 -36.51 -1.50 -6.66
C ASN A 277 -35.95 -2.51 -5.61
N ALA A 278 -34.80 -2.22 -4.99
CA ALA A 278 -34.16 -3.12 -4.04
C ALA A 278 -35.04 -3.37 -2.82
N SER A 279 -35.01 -4.60 -2.31
CA SER A 279 -35.68 -5.04 -1.07
C SER A 279 -34.66 -5.23 0.05
N ALA A 280 -35.12 -5.43 1.27
CA ALA A 280 -34.25 -5.72 2.42
C ALA A 280 -33.37 -6.95 2.19
N THR A 281 -33.88 -7.99 1.54
CA THR A 281 -33.13 -9.21 1.19
C THR A 281 -32.04 -8.97 0.13
N SER A 282 -32.12 -7.90 -0.66
CA SER A 282 -31.10 -7.56 -1.64
C SER A 282 -29.81 -7.07 -0.96
N TYR A 283 -29.91 -6.41 0.18
CA TYR A 283 -28.74 -5.94 0.95
C TYR A 283 -27.95 -7.12 1.49
N ASP A 284 -28.62 -8.05 2.19
CA ASP A 284 -27.96 -9.25 2.72
C ASP A 284 -27.30 -10.06 1.59
N TYR A 285 -27.96 -10.17 0.42
CA TYR A 285 -27.44 -10.90 -0.71
C TYR A 285 -26.16 -10.27 -1.29
N VAL A 286 -26.08 -8.95 -1.38
CA VAL A 286 -24.87 -8.25 -1.83
C VAL A 286 -23.74 -8.37 -0.81
N ASP A 287 -24.04 -8.28 0.50
CA ASP A 287 -23.05 -8.53 1.55
C ASP A 287 -22.49 -9.96 1.46
N ASP A 288 -23.33 -10.96 1.17
CA ASP A 288 -22.91 -12.35 0.97
C ASP A 288 -22.00 -12.51 -0.27
N LEU A 289 -22.29 -11.82 -1.38
CA LEU A 289 -21.41 -11.81 -2.57
C LEU A 289 -20.05 -11.18 -2.30
N PHE A 290 -19.98 -10.12 -1.49
CA PHE A 290 -18.71 -9.54 -1.08
C PHE A 290 -17.91 -10.48 -0.18
N ALA A 291 -18.56 -11.13 0.77
CA ALA A 291 -17.95 -12.13 1.64
C ALA A 291 -17.42 -13.33 0.82
N GLU A 292 -18.22 -13.82 -0.13
CA GLU A 292 -17.84 -14.86 -1.08
C GLU A 292 -16.61 -14.45 -1.91
N THR A 293 -16.62 -13.22 -2.46
CA THR A 293 -15.50 -12.70 -3.24
C THR A 293 -14.20 -12.71 -2.44
N ALA A 294 -14.22 -12.15 -1.24
CA ALA A 294 -13.03 -12.09 -0.39
C ALA A 294 -12.50 -13.50 -0.09
N LYS A 295 -13.38 -14.42 0.32
CA LYS A 295 -13.02 -15.81 0.61
C LYS A 295 -12.49 -16.55 -0.62
N ALA A 296 -13.20 -16.46 -1.75
CA ALA A 296 -12.82 -17.17 -2.98
C ALA A 296 -11.48 -16.66 -3.53
N THR A 297 -11.26 -15.34 -3.53
CA THR A 297 -10.00 -14.75 -4.01
C THR A 297 -8.82 -15.15 -3.11
N MET A 298 -8.98 -15.06 -1.79
CA MET A 298 -7.93 -15.45 -0.85
C MET A 298 -7.62 -16.94 -0.93
N SER A 299 -8.65 -17.80 -1.00
CA SER A 299 -8.45 -19.25 -1.16
C SER A 299 -7.72 -19.57 -2.46
N LYS A 300 -8.09 -18.88 -3.56
CA LYS A 300 -7.44 -19.06 -4.86
C LYS A 300 -6.01 -18.54 -4.86
N LEU A 301 -5.72 -17.41 -4.19
CA LEU A 301 -4.36 -16.91 -4.04
C LEU A 301 -3.47 -17.94 -3.35
N VAL A 302 -3.97 -18.61 -2.31
CA VAL A 302 -3.22 -19.66 -1.61
C VAL A 302 -3.11 -20.92 -2.46
N SER A 303 -4.21 -21.40 -3.08
CA SER A 303 -4.20 -22.65 -3.85
C SER A 303 -3.38 -22.57 -5.14
N ASP A 304 -3.50 -21.46 -5.86
CA ASP A 304 -2.94 -21.27 -7.20
C ASP A 304 -1.64 -20.44 -7.19
N PHE A 305 -1.08 -20.19 -6.00
CA PHE A 305 0.20 -19.47 -5.88
C PHE A 305 1.30 -20.16 -6.69
N ASP A 306 1.88 -19.43 -7.63
CA ASP A 306 3.02 -19.86 -8.44
C ASP A 306 4.25 -19.04 -8.05
N VAL A 307 5.20 -19.67 -7.40
CA VAL A 307 6.45 -19.03 -6.95
C VAL A 307 7.24 -18.39 -8.10
N LYS A 308 7.06 -18.86 -9.33
CA LYS A 308 7.70 -18.23 -10.51
C LYS A 308 7.17 -16.85 -10.81
N LYS A 309 5.99 -16.52 -10.28
CA LYS A 309 5.34 -15.19 -10.38
C LYS A 309 5.52 -14.36 -9.11
N ALA A 310 6.43 -14.75 -8.20
CA ALA A 310 6.63 -14.05 -6.93
C ALA A 310 6.95 -12.54 -7.13
N GLY A 311 7.75 -12.20 -8.15
CA GLY A 311 8.03 -10.82 -8.51
C GLY A 311 6.79 -10.03 -8.97
N ASP A 312 5.87 -10.70 -9.66
CA ASP A 312 4.61 -10.10 -10.11
C ASP A 312 3.68 -9.85 -8.93
N TYR A 313 3.54 -10.82 -8.02
CA TYR A 313 2.77 -10.65 -6.78
C TYR A 313 3.33 -9.52 -5.92
N TYR A 314 4.67 -9.48 -5.77
CA TYR A 314 5.34 -8.39 -5.06
C TYR A 314 5.02 -7.02 -5.69
N LYS A 315 5.07 -6.92 -7.03
CA LYS A 315 4.75 -5.68 -7.73
C LYS A 315 3.31 -5.23 -7.45
N VAL A 316 2.33 -6.14 -7.55
CA VAL A 316 0.92 -5.83 -7.24
C VAL A 316 0.77 -5.36 -5.80
N PHE A 317 1.45 -6.04 -4.85
CA PHE A 317 1.44 -5.67 -3.44
C PHE A 317 2.10 -4.30 -3.20
N SER A 318 3.28 -4.05 -3.74
CA SER A 318 4.00 -2.79 -3.59
C SER A 318 3.24 -1.60 -4.21
N ASP A 319 2.68 -1.78 -5.42
CA ASP A 319 1.83 -0.77 -6.05
C ASP A 319 0.54 -0.55 -5.24
N GLY A 320 -0.02 -1.62 -4.68
CA GLY A 320 -1.17 -1.56 -3.78
C GLY A 320 -0.89 -0.82 -2.48
N ALA A 321 0.28 -1.03 -1.88
CA ALA A 321 0.73 -0.33 -0.69
C ALA A 321 0.88 1.17 -0.93
N LYS A 322 1.58 1.57 -2.00
CA LYS A 322 1.74 2.98 -2.41
C LYS A 322 0.40 3.69 -2.64
N ASN A 323 -0.59 2.98 -3.16
CA ASN A 323 -1.92 3.50 -3.46
C ASN A 323 -2.93 3.26 -2.32
N ARG A 324 -2.48 2.79 -1.15
CA ARG A 324 -3.32 2.48 0.02
C ARG A 324 -4.50 1.53 -0.29
N THR A 325 -4.34 0.65 -1.28
CA THR A 325 -5.31 -0.39 -1.65
C THR A 325 -5.06 -1.71 -0.92
N VAL A 326 -3.90 -1.85 -0.31
CA VAL A 326 -3.53 -2.84 0.70
C VAL A 326 -2.79 -2.13 1.84
N MET A 327 -3.16 -2.43 3.07
CA MET A 327 -2.51 -1.88 4.27
C MET A 327 -2.45 -2.97 5.33
N MET A 328 -1.43 -2.92 6.17
CA MET A 328 -1.18 -3.90 7.23
C MET A 328 -0.84 -3.22 8.54
N TRP A 329 -1.22 -3.86 9.62
CA TRP A 329 -0.80 -3.51 10.97
C TRP A 329 -0.49 -4.79 11.74
N MET A 330 0.58 -4.79 12.51
CA MET A 330 1.00 -5.85 13.42
C MET A 330 0.99 -5.33 14.85
N GLU A 331 0.58 -6.17 15.79
CA GLU A 331 0.54 -5.80 17.21
C GLU A 331 1.94 -5.69 17.81
N ASP A 332 2.86 -6.53 17.39
CA ASP A 332 4.27 -6.50 17.81
C ASP A 332 5.00 -5.34 17.16
N GLU A 333 5.74 -4.55 17.95
CA GLU A 333 6.40 -3.33 17.48
C GLU A 333 7.53 -3.63 16.47
N GLU A 334 8.29 -4.72 16.66
CA GLU A 334 9.38 -5.09 15.74
C GLU A 334 8.78 -5.55 14.39
N GLU A 335 7.67 -6.29 14.42
CA GLU A 335 6.94 -6.70 13.23
C GLU A 335 6.28 -5.50 12.54
N GLN A 336 5.77 -4.52 13.30
CA GLN A 336 5.22 -3.29 12.73
C GLN A 336 6.28 -2.45 12.01
N GLU A 337 7.52 -2.43 12.49
CA GLU A 337 8.61 -1.78 11.76
C GLU A 337 8.89 -2.45 10.41
N LEU A 338 8.76 -3.78 10.28
CA LEU A 338 8.86 -4.45 8.98
C LEU A 338 7.73 -4.01 8.04
N VAL A 339 6.51 -3.84 8.57
CA VAL A 339 5.36 -3.34 7.80
C VAL A 339 5.59 -1.90 7.31
N LYS A 340 6.15 -1.04 8.16
CA LYS A 340 6.50 0.36 7.81
C LYS A 340 7.59 0.39 6.73
N ASN A 341 8.66 -0.38 6.91
CA ASN A 341 9.77 -0.46 5.95
C ASN A 341 9.30 -0.98 4.59
N ALA A 342 8.33 -1.90 4.55
CA ALA A 342 7.68 -2.37 3.32
C ALA A 342 6.70 -1.35 2.71
N GLY A 343 6.49 -0.19 3.34
CA GLY A 343 5.62 0.89 2.87
C GLY A 343 4.12 0.55 2.91
N CYS A 344 3.71 -0.47 3.67
CA CYS A 344 2.32 -0.95 3.67
C CYS A 344 1.57 -0.71 5.00
N SER A 345 2.11 0.09 5.92
CA SER A 345 1.43 0.40 7.19
C SER A 345 0.15 1.21 7.00
N GLY A 346 0.08 2.02 5.95
CA GLY A 346 -1.02 2.96 5.75
C GLY A 346 -1.14 4.01 6.87
N GLY A 347 -0.10 4.17 7.68
CA GLY A 347 0.00 5.21 8.70
C GLY A 347 0.19 6.61 8.11
N LEU A 348 0.16 7.61 8.96
CA LEU A 348 0.57 8.96 8.61
C LEU A 348 2.10 9.00 8.46
N ASN A 349 2.58 9.74 7.47
CA ASN A 349 4.03 9.88 7.27
C ASN A 349 4.62 10.85 8.32
N GLU A 350 5.45 10.31 9.21
CA GLU A 350 6.15 11.07 10.26
C GLU A 350 7.63 11.34 9.93
N ASP A 351 8.08 11.02 8.70
CA ASP A 351 9.44 11.24 8.24
C ASP A 351 9.60 12.63 7.60
N PRO A 352 10.34 13.57 8.25
CA PRO A 352 10.55 14.89 7.69
C PRO A 352 11.46 14.90 6.44
N GLU A 353 12.30 13.88 6.23
CA GLU A 353 13.22 13.81 5.09
C GLU A 353 12.48 13.43 3.78
N ASN A 354 11.33 12.78 3.89
CA ASN A 354 10.45 12.42 2.79
C ASN A 354 9.07 13.09 2.96
N PRO A 355 8.98 14.43 2.81
CA PRO A 355 7.80 15.18 3.17
C PRO A 355 6.60 14.84 2.27
N GLU A 356 5.44 14.58 2.87
CA GLU A 356 4.16 14.40 2.19
C GLU A 356 3.08 15.28 2.80
N THR A 357 2.26 15.92 1.96
CA THR A 357 1.01 16.51 2.43
C THR A 357 -0.12 15.49 2.36
N GLY A 358 -0.91 15.37 3.43
CA GLY A 358 -2.07 14.49 3.46
C GLY A 358 -3.31 15.18 2.85
N VAL A 359 -4.01 14.48 1.94
CA VAL A 359 -5.24 14.98 1.29
C VAL A 359 -6.32 13.92 1.43
N TYR A 360 -7.14 14.03 2.47
CA TYR A 360 -8.07 12.95 2.82
C TYR A 360 -9.53 13.38 2.74
N PHE A 361 -10.37 12.41 2.39
CA PHE A 361 -11.82 12.57 2.33
C PHE A 361 -12.52 11.37 2.97
N SER A 362 -13.55 11.64 3.77
CA SER A 362 -14.47 10.63 4.27
C SER A 362 -15.90 11.01 3.98
N ILE A 363 -16.64 10.15 3.27
CA ILE A 363 -18.06 10.36 3.01
C ILE A 363 -18.84 10.19 4.33
N SER A 364 -19.75 11.13 4.63
CA SER A 364 -20.54 11.13 5.87
C SER A 364 -21.94 10.51 5.70
N ASP A 365 -22.43 10.43 4.47
CA ASP A 365 -23.70 9.79 4.14
C ASP A 365 -23.45 8.33 3.71
N PRO A 366 -24.08 7.32 4.33
CA PRO A 366 -23.89 5.92 3.94
C PRO A 366 -24.43 5.67 2.52
N CYS A 367 -23.55 5.75 1.53
CA CYS A 367 -23.89 5.59 0.11
C CYS A 367 -22.69 5.11 -0.69
N LYS A 368 -22.85 4.91 -2.00
CA LYS A 368 -21.80 4.42 -2.87
C LYS A 368 -21.27 5.51 -3.83
N LEU A 369 -21.40 6.78 -3.43
CA LEU A 369 -20.95 7.92 -4.23
C LEU A 369 -19.43 8.09 -4.29
N GLY A 370 -18.65 7.36 -3.48
CA GLY A 370 -17.19 7.31 -3.62
C GLY A 370 -16.75 6.79 -4.99
N TRP A 371 -17.59 6.00 -5.69
CA TRP A 371 -17.35 5.64 -7.09
C TRP A 371 -17.24 6.85 -8.00
N PHE A 372 -17.96 7.92 -7.69
CA PHE A 372 -18.04 9.14 -8.49
C PHE A 372 -17.21 10.31 -7.92
N LEU A 373 -16.41 10.06 -6.88
CA LEU A 373 -15.53 11.09 -6.32
C LEU A 373 -14.15 10.98 -6.96
N ASP A 374 -13.67 12.10 -7.53
CA ASP A 374 -12.28 12.27 -7.94
C ASP A 374 -11.58 13.20 -6.95
N ILE A 375 -10.34 12.89 -6.64
CA ILE A 375 -9.44 13.71 -5.83
C ILE A 375 -8.15 13.91 -6.63
N ASP A 376 -7.90 15.16 -7.04
CA ASP A 376 -6.71 15.53 -7.77
C ASP A 376 -5.91 16.56 -6.96
N THR A 377 -4.59 16.37 -6.86
CA THR A 377 -3.71 17.28 -6.13
C THR A 377 -2.58 17.75 -7.03
N GLU A 378 -2.47 19.07 -7.15
CA GLU A 378 -1.41 19.76 -7.88
C GLU A 378 -0.46 20.43 -6.90
N ILE A 379 0.86 20.18 -7.05
CA ILE A 379 1.92 20.80 -6.27
C ILE A 379 2.71 21.71 -7.21
N GLY A 380 2.84 22.99 -6.86
CA GLY A 380 3.64 23.95 -7.59
C GLY A 380 5.14 23.79 -7.35
N GLU A 381 5.96 24.52 -8.09
CA GLU A 381 7.40 24.57 -7.85
C GLU A 381 7.71 25.21 -6.48
N PRO A 382 8.72 24.71 -5.76
CA PRO A 382 9.04 25.22 -4.43
C PRO A 382 9.75 26.59 -4.48
N VAL A 383 9.40 27.42 -3.53
CA VAL A 383 10.21 28.59 -3.18
C VAL A 383 11.14 28.19 -2.03
N VAL A 384 12.45 28.29 -2.25
CA VAL A 384 13.45 28.02 -1.22
C VAL A 384 13.59 29.27 -0.36
N ASN A 385 13.38 29.15 0.93
CA ASN A 385 13.45 30.24 1.90
C ASN A 385 14.87 30.38 2.48
N ASP A 386 15.17 31.55 3.03
CA ASP A 386 16.50 31.88 3.62
C ASP A 386 16.88 30.97 4.82
N ASP A 387 15.89 30.41 5.50
CA ASP A 387 16.05 29.48 6.62
C ASP A 387 16.25 28.01 6.21
N GLY A 388 16.31 27.75 4.90
CA GLY A 388 16.51 26.41 4.34
C GLY A 388 15.22 25.58 4.23
N THR A 389 14.05 26.13 4.54
CA THR A 389 12.75 25.50 4.28
C THR A 389 12.34 25.66 2.82
N ARG A 390 11.38 24.87 2.36
CA ARG A 390 10.76 24.99 1.03
C ARG A 390 9.28 25.19 1.15
N THR A 391 8.74 26.19 0.46
CA THR A 391 7.30 26.49 0.45
C THR A 391 6.72 26.15 -0.92
N TYR A 392 5.67 25.37 -0.93
CA TYR A 392 4.92 24.92 -2.10
C TYR A 392 3.51 25.52 -2.09
N ASP A 393 3.01 25.97 -3.23
CA ASP A 393 1.58 26.19 -3.42
C ASP A 393 0.93 24.86 -3.81
N VAL A 394 -0.11 24.46 -3.09
CA VAL A 394 -0.81 23.19 -3.30
C VAL A 394 -2.30 23.46 -3.57
N THR A 395 -2.85 22.71 -4.52
CA THR A 395 -4.27 22.76 -4.89
C THR A 395 -4.84 21.35 -4.87
N ALA A 396 -5.78 21.08 -3.95
CA ALA A 396 -6.50 19.80 -3.89
C ALA A 396 -7.95 20.02 -4.37
N THR A 397 -8.37 19.27 -5.40
CA THR A 397 -9.68 19.37 -6.02
C THR A 397 -10.47 18.08 -5.81
N TYR A 398 -11.67 18.23 -5.25
CA TYR A 398 -12.63 17.14 -5.00
C TYR A 398 -13.80 17.31 -5.96
N SER A 399 -14.01 16.38 -6.87
CA SER A 399 -15.00 16.48 -7.94
C SER A 399 -16.05 15.37 -7.86
N ASN A 400 -17.31 15.71 -7.98
CA ASN A 400 -18.40 14.76 -8.11
C ASN A 400 -18.76 14.59 -9.59
N VAL A 401 -18.33 13.49 -10.20
CA VAL A 401 -18.52 13.22 -11.64
C VAL A 401 -19.80 12.42 -11.94
N LEU A 402 -20.71 12.29 -10.98
CA LEU A 402 -21.99 11.61 -11.17
C LEU A 402 -22.79 12.24 -12.30
N SER A 403 -23.05 11.48 -13.36
CA SER A 403 -23.83 11.93 -14.50
C SER A 403 -25.33 11.69 -14.33
N ASN A 404 -26.16 12.34 -15.18
CA ASN A 404 -27.60 12.06 -15.21
C ASN A 404 -27.91 10.63 -15.69
N ALA A 405 -27.03 10.01 -16.49
CA ALA A 405 -27.19 8.63 -16.92
C ALA A 405 -27.03 7.67 -15.73
N ASP A 406 -26.07 7.93 -14.85
CA ASP A 406 -25.80 7.11 -13.65
C ASP A 406 -26.93 7.18 -12.62
N LYS A 407 -27.73 8.27 -12.63
CA LYS A 407 -28.91 8.39 -11.75
C LYS A 407 -30.09 7.53 -12.17
N VAL A 408 -30.12 7.08 -13.43
CA VAL A 408 -31.22 6.26 -13.95
C VAL A 408 -31.19 4.89 -13.25
N ASN A 409 -32.30 4.51 -12.62
CA ASN A 409 -32.48 3.29 -11.83
C ASN A 409 -31.56 3.16 -10.58
N ALA A 410 -30.79 4.18 -10.23
CA ALA A 410 -30.03 4.17 -9.00
C ALA A 410 -30.94 4.31 -7.77
N GLY A 411 -30.77 3.40 -6.80
CA GLY A 411 -31.47 3.47 -5.51
C GLY A 411 -30.80 4.44 -4.53
N ASN A 412 -31.49 4.72 -3.41
CA ASN A 412 -30.96 5.59 -2.36
C ASN A 412 -29.65 5.04 -1.75
N TYR A 413 -29.44 3.73 -1.77
CA TYR A 413 -28.19 3.12 -1.30
C TYR A 413 -26.98 3.55 -2.15
N ILE A 414 -27.21 3.83 -3.44
CA ILE A 414 -26.19 4.35 -4.35
C ILE A 414 -26.08 5.86 -4.21
N LEU A 415 -27.22 6.57 -4.34
CA LEU A 415 -27.28 8.03 -4.44
C LEU A 415 -27.23 8.76 -3.09
N GLY A 416 -27.36 8.04 -1.98
CA GLY A 416 -27.41 8.59 -0.64
C GLY A 416 -28.70 9.36 -0.36
N SER A 417 -28.72 9.98 0.82
CA SER A 417 -29.87 10.76 1.33
C SER A 417 -30.09 12.08 0.57
N TYR A 418 -29.08 12.54 -0.18
CA TYR A 418 -29.10 13.84 -0.85
C TYR A 418 -29.11 13.74 -2.39
N GLY A 419 -29.62 12.62 -2.93
CA GLY A 419 -29.90 12.46 -4.37
C GLY A 419 -28.67 12.59 -5.27
N GLY A 420 -27.53 12.07 -4.84
CA GLY A 420 -26.28 12.08 -5.59
C GLY A 420 -25.32 13.21 -5.19
N THR A 421 -25.67 14.07 -4.23
CA THR A 421 -24.73 15.03 -3.65
C THR A 421 -23.80 14.31 -2.67
N ILE A 422 -22.51 14.39 -2.91
CA ILE A 422 -21.48 13.84 -2.01
C ILE A 422 -21.37 14.76 -0.80
N THR A 423 -21.55 14.20 0.40
CA THR A 423 -21.32 14.92 1.66
C THR A 423 -20.21 14.27 2.45
N GLY A 424 -19.33 15.05 3.06
CA GLY A 424 -18.20 14.44 3.77
C GLY A 424 -17.30 15.41 4.50
N TYR A 425 -16.21 14.86 4.98
CA TYR A 425 -15.16 15.56 5.73
C TYR A 425 -13.90 15.60 4.89
N ILE A 426 -13.27 16.78 4.86
CA ILE A 426 -11.96 16.99 4.23
C ILE A 426 -10.94 17.21 5.35
N HIS A 427 -9.80 16.54 5.27
CA HIS A 427 -8.64 16.75 6.14
C HIS A 427 -7.40 16.97 5.28
N ILE A 428 -6.64 18.04 5.57
CA ILE A 428 -5.37 18.36 4.94
C ILE A 428 -4.29 18.34 6.02
N PHE A 429 -3.27 17.51 5.85
CA PHE A 429 -2.18 17.38 6.81
C PHE A 429 -0.91 18.03 6.27
N ALA A 430 -0.17 18.68 7.17
CA ALA A 430 1.19 19.12 6.90
C ALA A 430 2.14 17.90 6.86
N PRO A 431 3.30 18.02 6.17
CA PRO A 431 4.38 17.05 6.32
C PRO A 431 5.00 17.12 7.71
N ALA A 432 5.64 16.06 8.15
CA ALA A 432 6.36 16.00 9.41
C ALA A 432 7.41 17.13 9.49
N GLY A 433 7.47 17.82 10.63
CA GLY A 433 8.36 18.95 10.85
C GLY A 433 8.05 20.19 9.99
N GLY A 434 7.00 20.15 9.18
CA GLY A 434 6.54 21.23 8.34
C GLY A 434 5.25 21.89 8.84
N THR A 435 4.67 22.79 8.04
CA THR A 435 3.45 23.52 8.37
C THR A 435 2.54 23.70 7.15
N ILE A 436 1.25 23.98 7.39
CA ILE A 436 0.30 24.42 6.38
C ILE A 436 -0.23 25.82 6.70
N SER A 437 -0.42 26.65 5.66
CA SER A 437 -0.87 28.02 5.80
C SER A 437 -1.70 28.49 4.60
N ASP A 438 -2.26 29.69 4.67
CA ASP A 438 -3.03 30.34 3.59
C ASP A 438 -4.19 29.49 3.04
N ILE A 439 -4.82 28.67 3.88
CA ILE A 439 -5.79 27.65 3.49
C ILE A 439 -7.13 28.31 3.11
N LYS A 440 -7.62 27.99 1.90
CA LYS A 440 -8.89 28.53 1.38
C LYS A 440 -9.69 27.45 0.65
N ALA A 441 -10.99 27.41 0.92
CA ALA A 441 -11.95 26.59 0.21
C ALA A 441 -12.73 27.41 -0.82
N SER A 442 -12.84 26.92 -2.06
CA SER A 442 -13.53 27.61 -3.18
C SER A 442 -15.02 27.85 -2.93
N ASN A 443 -15.65 27.02 -2.11
CA ASN A 443 -17.06 27.15 -1.73
C ASN A 443 -17.30 28.13 -0.57
N GLY A 444 -16.26 28.80 -0.06
CA GLY A 444 -16.34 29.70 1.10
C GLY A 444 -16.54 28.96 2.43
N GLY A 445 -16.43 27.65 2.46
CA GLY A 445 -16.49 26.85 3.68
C GLY A 445 -15.37 27.21 4.64
N ARG A 446 -15.67 27.18 5.93
CA ARG A 446 -14.67 27.45 6.97
C ARG A 446 -13.76 26.25 7.17
N MET A 447 -12.46 26.46 7.03
CA MET A 447 -11.43 25.54 7.47
C MET A 447 -11.11 25.77 8.94
N TYR A 448 -11.08 24.71 9.72
CA TYR A 448 -10.61 24.68 11.09
C TYR A 448 -9.17 24.15 11.09
N THR A 449 -8.42 24.41 12.14
CA THR A 449 -7.04 23.90 12.29
C THR A 449 -6.89 23.20 13.63
N GLY A 450 -6.05 22.20 13.69
CA GLY A 450 -5.69 21.42 14.87
C GLY A 450 -4.35 20.72 14.68
N THR A 451 -4.06 19.79 15.54
CA THR A 451 -2.88 18.93 15.44
C THR A 451 -3.28 17.47 15.62
N TYR A 452 -2.56 16.57 14.99
CA TYR A 452 -2.71 15.12 15.15
C TYR A 452 -1.37 14.44 14.88
N HIS A 453 -0.89 13.58 15.77
CA HIS A 453 0.45 12.98 15.70
C HIS A 453 1.59 14.02 15.47
N ASN A 454 1.49 15.17 16.13
CA ASN A 454 2.39 16.32 15.95
C ASN A 454 2.41 16.92 14.52
N LEU A 455 1.47 16.56 13.66
CA LEU A 455 1.29 17.16 12.36
C LEU A 455 0.21 18.25 12.43
N ASP A 456 0.44 19.39 11.80
CA ASP A 456 -0.61 20.40 11.61
C ASP A 456 -1.70 19.83 10.70
N VAL A 457 -2.96 20.01 11.07
CA VAL A 457 -4.09 19.58 10.26
C VAL A 457 -5.09 20.72 10.06
N ALA A 458 -5.56 20.88 8.82
CA ALA A 458 -6.71 21.70 8.50
C ALA A 458 -7.88 20.81 8.09
N TYR A 459 -9.08 21.11 8.59
CA TYR A 459 -10.22 20.24 8.33
C TYR A 459 -11.51 21.03 8.12
N MET A 460 -12.45 20.42 7.39
CA MET A 460 -13.76 20.98 7.12
C MET A 460 -14.81 19.87 7.17
N PHE A 461 -15.84 20.08 7.99
CA PHE A 461 -16.99 19.20 8.12
C PHE A 461 -18.14 19.59 7.21
N GLY A 462 -18.99 18.64 6.85
CA GLY A 462 -20.26 18.90 6.20
C GLY A 462 -20.15 19.48 4.79
N ASN A 463 -19.06 19.16 4.08
CA ASN A 463 -18.91 19.53 2.67
C ASN A 463 -20.01 18.90 1.84
N SER A 464 -20.49 19.63 0.83
CA SER A 464 -21.50 19.17 -0.11
C SER A 464 -21.05 19.46 -1.52
N ILE A 465 -20.84 18.40 -2.32
CA ILE A 465 -20.42 18.47 -3.71
C ILE A 465 -21.56 17.94 -4.57
N ALA A 466 -22.29 18.84 -5.22
CA ALA A 466 -23.39 18.48 -6.11
C ALA A 466 -22.86 17.71 -7.36
N PRO A 467 -23.68 16.89 -8.02
CA PRO A 467 -23.30 16.26 -9.27
C PRO A 467 -22.77 17.24 -10.31
N GLY A 468 -21.60 16.97 -10.89
CA GLY A 468 -20.92 17.85 -11.85
C GLY A 468 -20.21 19.06 -11.22
N ALA A 469 -20.19 19.19 -9.89
CA ALA A 469 -19.50 20.27 -9.18
C ALA A 469 -18.18 19.78 -8.56
N SER A 470 -17.35 20.77 -8.17
CA SER A 470 -16.08 20.52 -7.46
C SER A 470 -15.89 21.50 -6.31
N ILE A 471 -15.17 21.07 -5.30
CA ILE A 471 -14.60 21.93 -4.25
C ILE A 471 -13.08 21.88 -4.38
N THR A 472 -12.45 23.04 -4.41
CA THR A 472 -11.00 23.18 -4.45
C THR A 472 -10.50 23.79 -3.15
N ILE A 473 -9.50 23.17 -2.54
CA ILE A 473 -8.77 23.68 -1.38
C ILE A 473 -7.39 24.12 -1.87
N THR A 474 -7.07 25.40 -1.71
CA THR A 474 -5.74 25.94 -1.98
C THR A 474 -5.03 26.24 -0.66
N TYR A 475 -3.77 25.90 -0.56
CA TYR A 475 -2.98 26.10 0.66
C TYR A 475 -1.49 26.13 0.34
N LYS A 476 -0.69 26.59 1.31
CA LYS A 476 0.77 26.52 1.24
C LYS A 476 1.27 25.44 2.19
N VAL A 477 2.26 24.69 1.72
CA VAL A 477 3.01 23.72 2.53
C VAL A 477 4.44 24.21 2.66
N THR A 478 4.94 24.31 3.89
CA THR A 478 6.35 24.57 4.16
C THR A 478 6.97 23.34 4.81
N THR A 479 8.04 22.82 4.21
CA THR A 479 8.74 21.61 4.71
C THR A 479 9.68 21.93 5.86
N ALA A 480 10.19 20.93 6.53
CA ALA A 480 11.29 21.08 7.48
C ALA A 480 12.54 21.71 6.80
N ALA A 481 13.37 22.40 7.58
CA ALA A 481 14.57 23.05 7.08
C ALA A 481 15.61 22.00 6.65
N GLY A 482 16.28 22.27 5.51
CA GLY A 482 17.35 21.40 4.98
C GLY A 482 16.85 20.24 4.11
N VAL A 483 15.55 19.97 4.07
CA VAL A 483 14.97 18.89 3.25
C VAL A 483 15.08 19.25 1.78
N THR A 484 15.63 18.31 0.99
CA THR A 484 15.81 18.46 -0.46
C THR A 484 14.87 17.57 -1.27
N THR A 485 14.32 16.54 -0.66
CA THR A 485 13.31 15.67 -1.28
C THR A 485 12.08 16.51 -1.67
N PRO A 486 11.54 16.35 -2.89
CA PRO A 486 10.32 17.03 -3.29
C PRO A 486 9.13 16.64 -2.40
N LEU A 487 8.19 17.59 -2.24
CA LEU A 487 6.93 17.33 -1.53
C LEU A 487 6.11 16.28 -2.27
N GLY A 488 5.75 15.20 -1.58
CA GLY A 488 4.81 14.17 -2.04
C GLY A 488 3.38 14.42 -1.58
N VAL A 489 2.46 13.56 -2.03
CA VAL A 489 1.05 13.54 -1.62
C VAL A 489 0.70 12.16 -1.09
N ASN A 490 0.09 12.11 0.09
CA ASN A 490 -0.60 10.95 0.61
C ASN A 490 -2.10 11.23 0.61
N SER A 491 -2.90 10.42 -0.07
CA SER A 491 -4.32 10.72 -0.24
C SER A 491 -5.22 9.51 -0.05
N THR A 492 -6.49 9.77 0.23
CA THR A 492 -7.53 8.74 0.17
C THR A 492 -7.58 8.14 -1.23
N PRO A 493 -7.49 6.80 -1.38
CA PRO A 493 -7.57 6.17 -2.69
C PRO A 493 -8.96 6.34 -3.31
N THR A 494 -9.00 6.82 -4.56
CA THR A 494 -10.22 6.97 -5.35
C THR A 494 -10.36 5.85 -6.39
N LEU A 495 -11.54 5.76 -7.00
CA LEU A 495 -11.86 4.77 -8.03
C LEU A 495 -11.83 5.34 -9.45
N GLN A 496 -11.29 6.55 -9.64
CA GLN A 496 -11.28 7.26 -10.93
C GLN A 496 -10.61 6.46 -12.06
N ASN A 497 -9.60 5.66 -11.76
CA ASN A 497 -8.87 4.85 -12.74
C ASN A 497 -9.60 3.54 -13.14
N TYR A 498 -10.75 3.23 -12.54
CA TYR A 498 -11.52 1.98 -12.77
C TYR A 498 -12.87 2.21 -13.44
N ARG A 499 -13.16 3.44 -13.86
CA ARG A 499 -14.41 3.85 -14.53
C ARG A 499 -14.35 3.72 -16.04
#